data_057817937786f128e9698691b56375d5
#
_entry.id   057817937786f128e9698691b56375d5
#
_cell.length_a   1.000
_cell.length_b   1.000
_cell.length_c   1.000
_cell.angle_alpha   90.00
_cell.angle_beta   90.00
_cell.angle_gamma   90.00
#
_symmetry.space_group_name_H-M   'P 1'
#
loop_
_entity.id
_entity.type
_entity.pdbx_description
1 polymer ?
#
loop_
_entity_poly.entity_id
_entity_poly.type
_entity_poly.pdbx_seq_one_letter_code
_entity_poly.pdbx_strand_id
1 'polypeptide(L)'
;MTLDLFAPQPQANVLPFDGVVEDYGLILDEGQSQQYLQHFLSQLAWQHDEVHLFGKHHVTGRQVVWYGDEHYQYRYSGTLKQAQVWTPGLFRLKQHIEILVGHPFNSCLANLYEDGSQGLGWHSDDEPALYTGTSRENVI
;
A
#
# COMPACT_ATOMS: atom_id res chain seq x y z
N MET A 1 1.92 18.59 31.66
CA MET A 1 2.39 17.97 30.40
C MET A 1 2.97 16.62 30.78
N THR A 2 2.23 15.55 30.60
CA THR A 2 2.69 14.18 30.88
C THR A 2 3.50 13.79 29.64
N LEU A 3 4.81 13.64 29.78
CA LEU A 3 5.64 13.02 28.76
C LEU A 3 5.24 11.54 28.72
N ASP A 4 4.65 11.11 27.61
CA ASP A 4 4.44 9.69 27.35
C ASP A 4 5.81 9.09 27.08
N LEU A 5 6.34 8.36 28.08
CA LEU A 5 7.64 7.69 28.01
C LEU A 5 7.68 6.57 26.95
N PHE A 6 6.52 6.20 26.39
CA PHE A 6 6.37 5.16 25.37
C PHE A 6 5.94 5.74 24.02
N ALA A 7 5.82 7.06 23.89
CA ALA A 7 5.53 7.67 22.61
C ALA A 7 6.69 7.36 21.64
N PRO A 8 6.41 6.82 20.44
CA PRO A 8 7.45 6.60 19.45
C PRO A 8 8.14 7.93 19.14
N GLN A 9 9.46 7.91 19.12
CA GLN A 9 10.22 9.08 18.70
C GLN A 9 10.07 9.20 17.17
N PRO A 10 9.49 10.27 16.64
CA PRO A 10 9.35 10.45 15.21
C PRO A 10 10.74 10.32 14.53
N GLN A 11 10.79 9.58 13.42
CA GLN A 11 12.00 9.35 12.62
C GLN A 11 13.09 8.50 13.30
N ALA A 12 12.85 7.92 14.47
CA ALA A 12 13.77 6.93 15.02
C ALA A 12 13.63 5.60 14.26
N ASN A 13 14.75 5.02 13.83
CA ASN A 13 14.71 3.68 13.29
C ASN A 13 14.32 2.67 14.39
N VAL A 14 13.20 1.98 14.21
CA VAL A 14 12.72 0.98 15.18
C VAL A 14 13.36 -0.40 14.98
N LEU A 15 14.09 -0.62 13.88
CA LEU A 15 14.85 -1.85 13.67
C LEU A 15 16.23 -1.76 14.31
N PRO A 16 16.69 -2.83 15.00
CA PRO A 16 18.00 -2.84 15.60
C PRO A 16 19.17 -3.00 14.60
N PHE A 17 18.90 -3.60 13.42
CA PHE A 17 19.89 -3.84 12.35
C PHE A 17 19.18 -4.22 11.03
N ASP A 18 19.94 -4.25 9.93
CA ASP A 18 19.55 -4.75 8.60
C ASP A 18 18.34 -4.05 7.96
N GLY A 19 18.10 -2.78 8.28
CA GLY A 19 17.04 -2.01 7.65
C GLY A 19 16.70 -0.74 8.40
N VAL A 20 15.77 0.03 7.83
CA VAL A 20 15.22 1.24 8.44
C VAL A 20 13.70 1.14 8.39
N VAL A 21 13.07 1.25 9.57
CA VAL A 21 11.62 1.42 9.72
C VAL A 21 11.38 2.59 10.65
N GLU A 22 10.63 3.55 10.19
CA GLU A 22 10.27 4.75 10.93
C GLU A 22 8.77 4.74 11.25
N ASP A 23 8.43 4.99 12.51
CA ASP A 23 7.04 5.12 12.96
C ASP A 23 6.66 6.59 13.06
N TYR A 24 5.71 7.03 12.25
CA TYR A 24 5.17 8.39 12.26
C TYR A 24 3.96 8.57 13.17
N GLY A 25 3.55 7.53 13.91
CA GLY A 25 2.39 7.55 14.77
C GLY A 25 1.07 7.73 14.03
N LEU A 26 0.11 8.38 14.70
CA LEU A 26 -1.20 8.65 14.10
C LEU A 26 -1.13 9.87 13.19
N ILE A 27 -1.15 9.66 11.88
CA ILE A 27 -1.08 10.72 10.86
C ILE A 27 -2.46 11.26 10.44
N LEU A 28 -3.53 10.57 10.81
CA LEU A 28 -4.91 10.95 10.57
C LEU A 28 -5.66 10.92 11.90
N ASP A 29 -6.54 11.89 12.15
CA ASP A 29 -7.48 11.79 13.25
C ASP A 29 -8.58 10.77 12.97
N GLU A 30 -9.41 10.46 13.98
CA GLU A 30 -10.46 9.46 13.89
C GLU A 30 -11.49 9.81 12.79
N GLY A 31 -11.88 11.07 12.69
CA GLY A 31 -12.84 11.53 11.68
C GLY A 31 -12.28 11.38 10.27
N GLN A 32 -11.04 11.78 10.05
CA GLN A 32 -10.35 11.61 8.76
C GLN A 32 -10.19 10.14 8.40
N SER A 33 -9.79 9.30 9.36
CA SER A 33 -9.63 7.86 9.16
C SER A 33 -10.95 7.20 8.73
N GLN A 34 -12.05 7.53 9.39
CA GLN A 34 -13.38 7.03 9.04
C GLN A 34 -13.84 7.49 7.65
N GLN A 35 -13.61 8.76 7.31
CA GLN A 35 -13.95 9.29 5.98
C GLN A 35 -13.16 8.59 4.88
N TYR A 36 -11.84 8.40 5.05
CA TYR A 36 -11.02 7.66 4.09
C TYR A 36 -11.46 6.21 3.97
N LEU A 37 -11.71 5.52 5.07
CA LEU A 37 -12.15 4.13 5.06
C LEU A 37 -13.45 3.98 4.26
N GLN A 38 -14.48 4.77 4.57
CA GLN A 38 -15.75 4.71 3.85
C GLN A 38 -15.61 5.07 2.37
N HIS A 39 -14.81 6.09 2.08
CA HIS A 39 -14.54 6.50 0.70
C HIS A 39 -13.85 5.38 -0.08
N PHE A 40 -12.82 4.77 0.46
CA PHE A 40 -12.07 3.71 -0.21
C PHE A 40 -12.90 2.45 -0.39
N LEU A 41 -13.67 2.03 0.63
CA LEU A 41 -14.56 0.88 0.50
C LEU A 41 -15.61 1.07 -0.60
N SER A 42 -16.09 2.30 -0.82
CA SER A 42 -17.16 2.58 -1.79
C SER A 42 -16.68 3.02 -3.17
N GLN A 43 -15.47 3.57 -3.29
CA GLN A 43 -15.02 4.22 -4.52
C GLN A 43 -13.85 3.52 -5.21
N LEU A 44 -13.07 2.71 -4.50
CA LEU A 44 -11.99 1.99 -5.16
C LEU A 44 -12.53 0.78 -5.93
N ALA A 45 -11.91 0.50 -7.06
CA ALA A 45 -12.33 -0.58 -7.97
C ALA A 45 -11.81 -1.95 -7.50
N TRP A 46 -12.22 -2.37 -6.31
CA TRP A 46 -11.81 -3.63 -5.70
C TRP A 46 -12.11 -4.83 -6.59
N GLN A 47 -11.15 -5.73 -6.72
CA GLN A 47 -11.28 -6.98 -7.45
C GLN A 47 -10.59 -8.10 -6.67
N HIS A 48 -11.18 -9.29 -6.66
CA HIS A 48 -10.50 -10.46 -6.11
C HIS A 48 -9.19 -10.71 -6.83
N ASP A 49 -8.14 -11.00 -6.08
CA ASP A 49 -6.85 -11.32 -6.66
C ASP A 49 -6.87 -12.73 -7.24
N GLU A 50 -6.26 -12.88 -8.41
CA GLU A 50 -6.19 -14.15 -9.13
C GLU A 50 -4.73 -14.58 -9.27
N VAL A 51 -4.45 -15.80 -8.88
CA VAL A 51 -3.12 -16.39 -8.94
C VAL A 51 -3.15 -17.77 -9.60
N HIS A 52 -2.12 -18.07 -10.39
CA HIS A 52 -1.92 -19.39 -10.94
C HIS A 52 -0.81 -20.10 -10.15
N LEU A 53 -1.20 -21.09 -9.37
CA LEU A 53 -0.27 -21.91 -8.58
C LEU A 53 -0.36 -23.37 -9.01
N PHE A 54 0.78 -23.98 -9.31
CA PHE A 54 0.88 -25.38 -9.72
C PHE A 54 -0.06 -25.75 -10.87
N GLY A 55 -0.22 -24.86 -11.85
CA GLY A 55 -1.08 -25.04 -13.03
C GLY A 55 -2.58 -24.89 -12.74
N LYS A 56 -2.97 -24.47 -11.53
CA LYS A 56 -4.36 -24.22 -11.18
C LYS A 56 -4.59 -22.73 -10.98
N HIS A 57 -5.75 -22.26 -11.44
CA HIS A 57 -6.24 -20.91 -11.21
C HIS A 57 -6.92 -20.85 -9.83
N HIS A 58 -6.54 -19.89 -9.01
CA HIS A 58 -7.11 -19.61 -7.70
C HIS A 58 -7.58 -18.17 -7.64
N VAL A 59 -8.76 -17.96 -7.14
CA VAL A 59 -9.32 -16.65 -6.77
C VAL A 59 -9.18 -16.50 -5.25
N THR A 60 -8.54 -15.44 -4.80
CA THR A 60 -8.35 -15.21 -3.36
C THR A 60 -9.59 -14.57 -2.74
N GLY A 61 -9.79 -14.76 -1.42
CA GLY A 61 -10.80 -13.99 -0.69
C GLY A 61 -10.44 -12.50 -0.60
N ARG A 62 -9.15 -12.19 -0.51
CA ARG A 62 -8.63 -10.84 -0.53
C ARG A 62 -8.99 -10.11 -1.82
N GLN A 63 -9.35 -8.84 -1.71
CA GLN A 63 -9.52 -7.96 -2.85
C GLN A 63 -8.34 -7.00 -2.95
N VAL A 64 -7.98 -6.63 -4.18
CA VAL A 64 -6.86 -5.75 -4.47
C VAL A 64 -7.24 -4.72 -5.51
N VAL A 65 -6.54 -3.59 -5.50
CA VAL A 65 -6.56 -2.63 -6.59
C VAL A 65 -5.24 -1.86 -6.61
N TRP A 66 -4.75 -1.58 -7.80
CA TRP A 66 -3.52 -0.84 -8.00
C TRP A 66 -3.79 0.50 -8.67
N TYR A 67 -3.26 1.59 -8.10
CA TYR A 67 -3.34 2.95 -8.62
C TYR A 67 -1.93 3.50 -8.84
N GLY A 68 -1.79 4.43 -9.79
CA GLY A 68 -0.51 5.05 -10.08
C GLY A 68 -0.64 6.36 -10.85
N ASP A 69 0.49 7.02 -11.03
CA ASP A 69 0.58 8.26 -11.83
C ASP A 69 0.22 8.00 -13.30
N GLU A 70 0.43 6.76 -13.76
CA GLU A 70 0.13 6.30 -15.12
C GLU A 70 -0.54 4.92 -15.08
N HIS A 71 -1.00 4.45 -16.23
CA HIS A 71 -1.51 3.09 -16.41
C HIS A 71 -0.36 2.09 -16.51
N TYR A 72 0.40 1.95 -15.43
CA TYR A 72 1.46 0.93 -15.35
C TYR A 72 0.90 -0.46 -15.59
N GLN A 73 1.71 -1.33 -16.17
CA GLN A 73 1.32 -2.71 -16.42
C GLN A 73 2.44 -3.66 -16.00
N TYR A 74 2.09 -4.72 -15.32
CA TYR A 74 3.00 -5.83 -15.09
C TYR A 74 2.27 -7.17 -15.18
N ARG A 75 3.02 -8.21 -15.46
CA ARG A 75 2.48 -9.56 -15.53
C ARG A 75 2.90 -10.33 -14.27
N TYR A 76 1.90 -10.75 -13.51
CA TYR A 76 2.08 -11.54 -12.29
C TYR A 76 1.37 -12.89 -12.43
N SER A 77 2.08 -14.01 -12.19
CA SER A 77 1.52 -15.37 -12.32
C SER A 77 0.69 -15.60 -13.59
N GLY A 78 1.13 -15.04 -14.75
CA GLY A 78 0.42 -15.16 -16.02
C GLY A 78 -0.73 -14.19 -16.24
N THR A 79 -1.15 -13.45 -15.23
CA THR A 79 -2.21 -12.43 -15.31
C THR A 79 -1.62 -11.05 -15.53
N LEU A 80 -2.17 -10.29 -16.48
CA LEU A 80 -1.80 -8.88 -16.68
C LEU A 80 -2.50 -8.03 -15.62
N LYS A 81 -1.72 -7.35 -14.80
CA LYS A 81 -2.19 -6.35 -13.85
C LYS A 81 -1.98 -4.96 -14.44
N GLN A 82 -2.94 -4.07 -14.26
CA GLN A 82 -2.88 -2.70 -14.76
C GLN A 82 -3.27 -1.73 -13.65
N ALA A 83 -2.41 -0.71 -13.43
CA ALA A 83 -2.71 0.39 -12.54
C ALA A 83 -3.82 1.26 -13.12
N GLN A 84 -4.71 1.72 -12.26
CA GLN A 84 -5.63 2.80 -12.56
C GLN A 84 -5.00 4.15 -12.19
N VAL A 85 -5.45 5.23 -12.78
CA VAL A 85 -5.03 6.57 -12.35
C VAL A 85 -5.65 6.92 -11.01
N TRP A 86 -4.93 7.72 -10.23
CA TRP A 86 -5.36 8.13 -8.90
C TRP A 86 -6.79 8.66 -8.84
N THR A 87 -7.58 8.18 -7.89
CA THR A 87 -8.81 8.87 -7.50
C THR A 87 -8.46 10.16 -6.73
N PRO A 88 -9.31 11.20 -6.76
CA PRO A 88 -9.02 12.43 -6.01
C PRO A 88 -8.79 12.21 -4.51
N GLY A 89 -9.53 11.25 -3.91
CA GLY A 89 -9.37 10.91 -2.48
C GLY A 89 -8.03 10.26 -2.19
N LEU A 90 -7.66 9.26 -2.97
CA LEU A 90 -6.40 8.55 -2.80
C LEU A 90 -5.20 9.45 -3.12
N PHE A 91 -5.33 10.33 -4.13
CA PHE A 91 -4.31 11.32 -4.45
C PHE A 91 -4.06 12.31 -3.31
N ARG A 92 -5.11 12.78 -2.63
CA ARG A 92 -4.95 13.63 -1.44
C ARG A 92 -4.22 12.92 -0.31
N LEU A 93 -4.53 11.64 -0.05
CA LEU A 93 -3.81 10.86 0.95
C LEU A 93 -2.35 10.68 0.57
N LYS A 94 -2.06 10.36 -0.70
CA LYS A 94 -0.69 10.30 -1.24
C LYS A 94 0.07 11.58 -0.94
N GLN A 95 -0.47 12.75 -1.31
CA GLN A 95 0.18 14.04 -1.06
C GLN A 95 0.44 14.30 0.43
N HIS A 96 -0.51 13.94 1.30
CA HIS A 96 -0.33 14.07 2.74
C HIS A 96 0.87 13.24 3.24
N ILE A 97 0.95 11.98 2.79
CA ILE A 97 2.05 11.08 3.16
C ILE A 97 3.39 11.59 2.60
N GLU A 98 3.43 12.02 1.34
CA GLU A 98 4.64 12.56 0.71
C GLU A 98 5.22 13.77 1.46
N ILE A 99 4.35 14.68 1.91
CA ILE A 99 4.77 15.82 2.72
C ILE A 99 5.35 15.36 4.06
N LEU A 100 4.71 14.38 4.68
CA LEU A 100 5.10 13.87 5.98
C LEU A 100 6.47 13.16 5.94
N VAL A 101 6.66 12.29 4.95
CA VAL A 101 7.88 11.47 4.84
C VAL A 101 8.99 12.14 4.02
N GLY A 102 8.68 13.24 3.33
CA GLY A 102 9.65 13.97 2.49
C GLY A 102 10.05 13.20 1.23
N HIS A 103 9.19 12.31 0.73
CA HIS A 103 9.52 11.41 -0.38
C HIS A 103 8.33 11.20 -1.31
N PRO A 104 8.51 11.26 -2.66
CA PRO A 104 7.43 11.04 -3.60
C PRO A 104 7.11 9.56 -3.77
N PHE A 105 5.84 9.26 -4.08
CA PHE A 105 5.36 7.94 -4.46
C PHE A 105 4.67 8.00 -5.81
N ASN A 106 4.86 7.00 -6.65
CA ASN A 106 4.29 6.94 -7.99
C ASN A 106 3.13 5.95 -8.12
N SER A 107 2.98 5.02 -7.18
CA SER A 107 1.90 4.05 -7.18
C SER A 107 1.50 3.59 -5.77
N CYS A 108 0.36 2.93 -5.69
CA CYS A 108 -0.20 2.36 -4.47
C CYS A 108 -0.92 1.05 -4.79
N LEU A 109 -0.53 -0.02 -4.13
CA LEU A 109 -1.27 -1.27 -4.11
C LEU A 109 -2.12 -1.33 -2.84
N ALA A 110 -3.43 -1.28 -3.01
CA ALA A 110 -4.36 -1.41 -1.89
C ALA A 110 -4.86 -2.84 -1.77
N ASN A 111 -4.91 -3.35 -0.54
CA ASN A 111 -5.41 -4.67 -0.20
C ASN A 111 -6.59 -4.54 0.76
N LEU A 112 -7.68 -5.26 0.49
CA LEU A 112 -8.84 -5.35 1.36
C LEU A 112 -8.99 -6.77 1.88
N TYR A 113 -8.93 -6.90 3.19
CA TYR A 113 -9.22 -8.12 3.94
C TYR A 113 -10.53 -7.91 4.69
N GLU A 114 -11.56 -8.71 4.38
CA GLU A 114 -12.89 -8.55 4.96
C GLU A 114 -12.94 -9.01 6.41
N ASP A 115 -12.15 -10.04 6.72
CA ASP A 115 -12.08 -10.59 8.07
C ASP A 115 -10.72 -11.25 8.35
N GLY A 116 -10.54 -11.74 9.58
CA GLY A 116 -9.30 -12.38 10.04
C GLY A 116 -8.98 -13.75 9.43
N SER A 117 -9.88 -14.34 8.62
CA SER A 117 -9.59 -15.56 7.88
C SER A 117 -8.77 -15.30 6.61
N GLN A 118 -8.75 -14.07 6.16
CA GLN A 118 -7.99 -13.63 4.99
C GLN A 118 -6.61 -13.13 5.42
N GLY A 119 -5.60 -13.49 4.69
CA GLY A 119 -4.23 -13.08 4.99
C GLY A 119 -3.29 -13.39 3.84
N LEU A 120 -2.11 -12.79 3.90
CA LEU A 120 -0.98 -13.08 3.03
C LEU A 120 0.18 -13.58 3.89
N GLY A 121 0.85 -14.63 3.46
CA GLY A 121 2.04 -15.15 4.15
C GLY A 121 3.20 -14.14 4.13
N TRP A 122 4.25 -14.41 4.90
CA TRP A 122 5.48 -13.62 4.86
C TRP A 122 6.04 -13.61 3.44
N HIS A 123 6.32 -12.43 2.91
CA HIS A 123 6.84 -12.21 1.57
C HIS A 123 7.71 -10.95 1.53
N SER A 124 8.35 -10.72 0.41
CA SER A 124 8.97 -9.45 0.03
C SER A 124 8.34 -8.95 -1.26
N ASP A 125 8.19 -7.64 -1.37
CA ASP A 125 7.72 -6.98 -2.61
C ASP A 125 8.96 -6.67 -3.46
N ASP A 126 9.38 -7.66 -4.26
CA ASP A 126 10.60 -7.60 -5.08
C ASP A 126 10.36 -7.85 -6.57
N GLU A 127 9.13 -7.64 -7.03
CA GLU A 127 8.79 -7.79 -8.44
C GLU A 127 9.60 -6.82 -9.32
N PRO A 128 10.08 -7.28 -10.48
CA PRO A 128 10.86 -6.44 -11.40
C PRO A 128 10.15 -5.16 -11.83
N ALA A 129 8.82 -5.14 -11.82
CA ALA A 129 8.02 -3.96 -12.14
C ALA A 129 8.13 -2.84 -11.10
N LEU A 130 8.58 -3.16 -9.89
CA LEU A 130 8.88 -2.17 -8.84
C LEU A 130 10.24 -1.47 -9.04
N TYR A 131 11.00 -1.90 -10.06
CA TYR A 131 12.34 -1.41 -10.38
C TYR A 131 12.40 -0.98 -11.84
N THR A 132 11.72 0.10 -12.22
CA THR A 132 11.85 0.66 -13.56
C THR A 132 12.88 1.78 -13.57
N GLY A 133 13.93 1.61 -14.38
CA GLY A 133 14.97 2.61 -14.54
C GLY A 133 16.04 2.61 -13.44
N THR A 134 16.73 3.72 -13.28
CA THR A 134 17.88 3.89 -12.37
C THR A 134 17.47 4.25 -10.93
N SER A 135 16.20 4.44 -10.66
CA SER A 135 15.64 4.74 -9.34
C SER A 135 14.64 3.67 -8.94
N ARG A 136 14.73 3.21 -7.69
CA ARG A 136 13.72 2.36 -7.08
C ARG A 136 12.41 3.13 -7.09
N GLU A 137 11.37 2.57 -7.69
CA GLU A 137 10.05 3.15 -7.60
C GLU A 137 9.48 2.91 -6.21
N ASN A 138 8.84 3.94 -5.67
CA ASN A 138 8.30 3.90 -4.33
C ASN A 138 6.83 3.55 -4.41
N VAL A 139 6.47 2.41 -3.84
CA VAL A 139 5.09 1.92 -3.71
C VAL A 139 4.64 2.13 -2.27
N ILE A 140 3.41 2.60 -2.09
CA ILE A 140 2.75 2.72 -0.80
C ILE A 140 1.85 1.52 -0.58
#